data_f39ed3b09ebcb46711b04c05f46a583c
#
_entry.id   f39ed3b09ebcb46711b04c05f46a583c
#
_cell.length_a   1.000
_cell.length_b   1.000
_cell.length_c   1.000
_cell.angle_alpha   90.00
_cell.angle_beta   90.00
_cell.angle_gamma   90.00
#
_symmetry.space_group_name_H-M   'P 1'
#
loop_
_entity.id
_entity.type
_entity.pdbx_description
1 polymer ?
#
loop_
_entity_poly.entity_id
_entity_poly.type
_entity_poly.pdbx_seq_one_letter_code
_entity_poly.pdbx_strand_id
1 'polypeptide(L)'
;MRRCGFPKPAAGIRRQTPDSGSGRISVQHRKSVSPTPEISVQHRKSASSAAKHPGRRRKDVKSEKYEKMAVKYYTDDCSYRLPQKRLTAEWLRRVAEAEGYELGEVSYIFCSAQRLLEMNRQYLGHDYFTDVITFDYSDRKGARVISGDIFIDVETVADNARQYGSPTLQEMRRVVVHGVLHLCGQGDKTPRTIAQMHRKEDKYLKFWEEQ
;
A
#
# COMPACT_ATOMS: atom_id res chain seq x y z
N MET A 1 9.75 36.85 40.57
CA MET A 1 9.32 35.54 40.04
C MET A 1 7.97 35.68 39.38
N ARG A 2 7.94 35.78 38.04
CA ARG A 2 6.70 35.89 37.27
C ARG A 2 6.56 34.59 36.46
N ARG A 3 5.51 33.80 36.72
CA ARG A 3 5.19 32.58 35.98
C ARG A 3 4.58 32.99 34.65
N CYS A 4 5.25 32.66 33.55
CA CYS A 4 4.69 32.74 32.21
C CYS A 4 3.72 31.57 32.03
N GLY A 5 2.42 31.90 31.90
CA GLY A 5 1.38 30.94 31.55
C GLY A 5 1.41 30.64 30.04
N PHE A 6 1.48 29.38 29.70
CA PHE A 6 1.27 28.92 28.31
C PHE A 6 -0.23 28.99 27.97
N PRO A 7 -0.62 29.46 26.79
CA PRO A 7 -2.00 29.43 26.35
C PRO A 7 -2.45 27.98 26.13
N LYS A 8 -3.65 27.66 26.60
CA LYS A 8 -4.34 26.39 26.33
C LYS A 8 -4.61 26.27 24.85
N PRO A 9 -4.39 25.09 24.21
CA PRO A 9 -4.82 24.87 22.85
C PRO A 9 -6.34 24.85 22.77
N ALA A 10 -6.87 25.45 21.69
CA ALA A 10 -8.28 25.48 21.38
C ALA A 10 -8.84 24.06 21.20
N ALA A 11 -10.06 23.84 21.70
CA ALA A 11 -10.82 22.63 21.50
C ALA A 11 -11.16 22.47 20.01
N GLY A 12 -10.69 21.40 19.38
CA GLY A 12 -11.03 21.11 18.01
C GLY A 12 -10.38 19.81 17.54
N ILE A 13 -11.20 18.82 17.27
CA ILE A 13 -10.93 17.54 16.64
C ILE A 13 -10.18 16.58 17.57
N ARG A 14 -10.93 15.79 18.30
CA ARG A 14 -10.41 14.56 18.93
C ARG A 14 -9.95 13.64 17.81
N ARG A 15 -8.63 13.57 17.58
CA ARG A 15 -8.02 12.38 16.99
C ARG A 15 -8.31 11.26 17.97
N GLN A 16 -9.20 10.34 17.59
CA GLN A 16 -9.33 9.10 18.35
C GLN A 16 -8.03 8.34 18.11
N THR A 17 -7.11 8.44 19.06
CA THR A 17 -6.01 7.48 19.13
C THR A 17 -6.65 6.12 19.29
N PRO A 18 -6.29 5.12 18.46
CA PRO A 18 -6.74 3.75 18.71
C PRO A 18 -6.28 3.38 20.11
N ASP A 19 -7.23 2.88 20.91
CA ASP A 19 -6.96 2.22 22.18
C ASP A 19 -5.82 1.22 21.95
N SER A 20 -4.91 1.03 22.88
CA SER A 20 -3.58 0.39 22.84
C SER A 20 -3.47 -1.01 22.21
N GLY A 21 -4.24 -1.26 21.15
CA GLY A 21 -4.11 -2.35 20.22
C GLY A 21 -4.08 -1.75 18.84
N SER A 22 -2.94 -1.71 18.17
CA SER A 22 -2.71 -1.08 16.87
C SER A 22 -3.71 -1.56 15.82
N GLY A 23 -4.85 -0.89 15.75
CA GLY A 23 -5.89 -1.17 14.78
C GLY A 23 -5.52 -0.57 13.42
N ARG A 24 -4.65 -1.23 12.67
CA ARG A 24 -4.49 -0.98 11.25
C ARG A 24 -5.68 -1.60 10.54
N ILE A 25 -6.44 -0.79 9.82
CA ILE A 25 -7.64 -1.25 9.13
C ILE A 25 -7.30 -1.41 7.66
N SER A 26 -7.56 -2.58 7.15
CA SER A 26 -7.48 -2.87 5.74
C SER A 26 -8.84 -3.32 5.22
N VAL A 27 -9.13 -2.95 3.98
CA VAL A 27 -10.36 -3.36 3.32
C VAL A 27 -10.19 -4.75 2.74
N GLN A 28 -10.95 -5.68 3.23
CA GLN A 28 -11.11 -6.96 2.55
C GLN A 28 -12.50 -7.05 1.91
N HIS A 29 -12.53 -7.39 0.63
CA HIS A 29 -13.64 -7.91 -0.15
C HIS A 29 -14.78 -6.97 -0.53
N ARG A 30 -14.83 -6.64 -1.80
CA ARG A 30 -16.11 -6.52 -2.50
C ARG A 30 -16.59 -7.89 -2.97
N LYS A 31 -17.71 -8.35 -2.42
CA LYS A 31 -18.61 -9.24 -3.15
C LYS A 31 -19.20 -8.42 -4.30
N SER A 32 -19.16 -9.00 -5.50
CA SER A 32 -19.67 -8.51 -6.78
C SER A 32 -20.71 -7.38 -6.70
N VAL A 33 -20.32 -6.19 -7.09
CA VAL A 33 -21.22 -5.11 -7.54
C VAL A 33 -20.60 -4.55 -8.81
N SER A 34 -21.48 -4.30 -9.79
CA SER A 34 -21.23 -3.88 -11.17
C SER A 34 -20.18 -2.76 -11.37
N PRO A 35 -19.63 -2.63 -12.58
CA PRO A 35 -18.42 -1.84 -12.81
C PRO A 35 -18.60 -0.36 -12.48
N THR A 36 -17.72 0.16 -11.66
CA THR A 36 -17.54 1.58 -11.43
C THR A 36 -16.92 2.23 -12.67
N PRO A 37 -17.21 3.51 -12.94
CA PRO A 37 -16.73 4.17 -14.15
C PRO A 37 -15.20 4.22 -14.17
N GLU A 38 -14.66 3.80 -15.30
CA GLU A 38 -13.26 3.93 -15.66
C GLU A 38 -12.84 5.41 -15.55
N ILE A 39 -11.81 5.69 -14.75
CA ILE A 39 -11.06 6.92 -14.91
C ILE A 39 -10.27 6.76 -16.20
N SER A 40 -10.83 7.25 -17.31
CA SER A 40 -10.20 7.24 -18.61
C SER A 40 -9.01 8.19 -18.62
N VAL A 41 -7.81 7.64 -18.46
CA VAL A 41 -6.57 8.32 -18.85
C VAL A 41 -6.53 8.30 -20.38
N GLN A 42 -6.86 9.41 -21.01
CA GLN A 42 -6.77 9.57 -22.45
C GLN A 42 -5.29 9.52 -22.88
N HIS A 43 -4.89 8.39 -23.41
CA HIS A 43 -3.64 8.26 -24.17
C HIS A 43 -3.87 8.83 -25.57
N ARG A 44 -3.30 10.00 -25.86
CA ARG A 44 -3.19 10.50 -27.24
C ARG A 44 -2.33 9.55 -28.05
N LYS A 45 -2.95 8.86 -29.00
CA LYS A 45 -2.24 8.10 -30.04
C LYS A 45 -1.66 9.11 -31.04
N SER A 46 -0.34 9.25 -31.09
CA SER A 46 0.34 9.81 -32.26
C SER A 46 0.68 8.66 -33.21
N ALA A 47 0.10 8.71 -34.39
CA ALA A 47 0.46 7.84 -35.50
C ALA A 47 1.82 8.26 -36.06
N SER A 48 2.78 7.36 -36.15
CA SER A 48 3.98 7.52 -36.97
C SER A 48 4.27 6.23 -37.73
N SER A 49 4.53 6.44 -39.01
CA SER A 49 4.68 5.56 -40.13
C SER A 49 5.71 4.44 -39.95
N ALA A 50 5.43 3.33 -40.67
CA ALA A 50 6.22 2.13 -40.78
C ALA A 50 7.60 2.36 -41.40
N ALA A 51 8.66 1.85 -40.78
CA ALA A 51 9.92 1.51 -41.38
C ALA A 51 10.28 0.06 -41.03
N LYS A 52 10.38 -0.80 -42.06
CA LYS A 52 10.81 -2.20 -41.97
C LYS A 52 12.29 -2.26 -41.62
N HIS A 53 12.65 -2.92 -40.54
CA HIS A 53 14.01 -3.37 -40.25
C HIS A 53 14.01 -4.86 -39.91
N PRO A 54 14.88 -5.68 -40.51
CA PRO A 54 15.00 -7.10 -40.21
C PRO A 54 15.98 -7.27 -39.02
N GLY A 55 15.60 -8.05 -38.03
CA GLY A 55 16.48 -8.39 -36.93
C GLY A 55 15.77 -8.41 -35.57
N ARG A 56 14.63 -9.07 -35.48
CA ARG A 56 13.97 -9.30 -34.20
C ARG A 56 14.78 -10.34 -33.42
N ARG A 57 15.71 -9.88 -32.56
CA ARG A 57 16.21 -10.72 -31.45
C ARG A 57 14.99 -11.24 -30.69
N ARG A 58 14.95 -12.58 -30.49
CA ARG A 58 13.94 -13.20 -29.61
C ARG A 58 14.02 -12.51 -28.26
N LYS A 59 13.08 -11.61 -27.97
CA LYS A 59 12.85 -11.14 -26.59
C LYS A 59 12.48 -12.38 -25.81
N ASP A 60 13.25 -12.66 -24.75
CA ASP A 60 12.96 -13.78 -23.87
C ASP A 60 11.53 -13.67 -23.37
N VAL A 61 10.75 -14.73 -23.54
CA VAL A 61 9.36 -14.86 -23.03
C VAL A 61 9.30 -14.54 -21.52
N LYS A 62 10.43 -14.72 -20.82
CA LYS A 62 10.64 -14.35 -19.43
C LYS A 62 10.56 -12.84 -19.21
N SER A 63 11.07 -11.99 -20.11
CA SER A 63 11.04 -10.52 -19.97
C SER A 63 9.62 -9.94 -20.15
N GLU A 64 8.82 -10.47 -21.07
CA GLU A 64 7.41 -10.04 -21.25
C GLU A 64 6.52 -10.43 -20.05
N LYS A 65 6.82 -11.56 -19.39
CA LYS A 65 6.12 -11.96 -18.16
C LYS A 65 6.46 -10.99 -17.01
N TYR A 66 7.70 -10.52 -16.91
CA TYR A 66 8.11 -9.57 -15.87
C TYR A 66 7.62 -8.14 -16.11
N GLU A 67 7.39 -7.72 -17.36
CA GLU A 67 6.78 -6.40 -17.67
C GLU A 67 5.30 -6.30 -17.23
N LYS A 68 4.59 -7.44 -17.12
CA LYS A 68 3.21 -7.50 -16.62
C LYS A 68 3.11 -7.60 -15.09
N MET A 69 4.22 -7.82 -14.40
CA MET A 69 4.30 -8.02 -12.95
C MET A 69 5.02 -6.81 -12.33
N ALA A 70 4.37 -5.66 -12.35
CA ALA A 70 5.00 -4.42 -11.93
C ALA A 70 4.36 -3.86 -10.67
N VAL A 71 5.18 -3.62 -9.64
CA VAL A 71 4.81 -2.72 -8.56
C VAL A 71 4.92 -1.29 -9.07
N LYS A 72 3.80 -0.58 -9.06
CA LYS A 72 3.70 0.82 -9.48
C LYS A 72 3.59 1.73 -8.25
N TYR A 73 4.12 2.94 -8.35
CA TYR A 73 4.14 3.90 -7.26
C TYR A 73 3.65 5.25 -7.74
N TYR A 74 2.55 5.71 -7.17
CA TYR A 74 1.88 6.96 -7.47
C TYR A 74 1.80 7.86 -6.25
N THR A 75 1.56 9.13 -6.47
CA THR A 75 1.14 10.08 -5.44
C THR A 75 -0.16 10.74 -5.89
N ASP A 76 -1.09 10.94 -4.98
CA ASP A 76 -2.34 11.66 -5.26
C ASP A 76 -2.15 13.14 -4.86
N ASP A 77 -2.53 13.54 -3.69
CA ASP A 77 -2.51 14.95 -3.22
C ASP A 77 -1.29 15.29 -2.33
N CYS A 78 -0.21 14.52 -2.42
CA CYS A 78 1.02 14.73 -1.67
C CYS A 78 2.27 14.67 -2.56
N SER A 79 3.42 15.10 -2.04
CA SER A 79 4.71 15.07 -2.77
C SER A 79 5.65 13.95 -2.33
N TYR A 80 5.16 12.95 -1.60
CA TYR A 80 5.99 11.87 -1.07
C TYR A 80 6.59 11.01 -2.19
N ARG A 81 7.86 10.64 -2.03
CA ARG A 81 8.55 9.72 -2.93
C ARG A 81 9.20 8.60 -2.13
N LEU A 82 8.72 7.38 -2.32
CA LEU A 82 9.33 6.21 -1.71
C LEU A 82 10.77 6.03 -2.25
N PRO A 83 11.79 5.97 -1.37
CA PRO A 83 13.15 5.65 -1.82
C PRO A 83 13.26 4.16 -2.19
N GLN A 84 14.30 3.82 -2.97
CA GLN A 84 14.64 2.43 -3.30
C GLN A 84 13.50 1.61 -3.91
N LYS A 85 12.67 2.23 -4.78
CA LYS A 85 11.47 1.61 -5.38
C LYS A 85 11.72 0.24 -6.00
N ARG A 86 12.88 0.06 -6.68
CA ARG A 86 13.24 -1.19 -7.33
C ARG A 86 13.53 -2.30 -6.30
N LEU A 87 14.29 -2.00 -5.26
CA LEU A 87 14.54 -2.94 -4.16
C LEU A 87 13.26 -3.30 -3.42
N THR A 88 12.40 -2.30 -3.18
CA THR A 88 11.09 -2.53 -2.58
C THR A 88 10.25 -3.50 -3.42
N ALA A 89 10.18 -3.30 -4.73
CA ALA A 89 9.43 -4.18 -5.63
C ALA A 89 9.98 -5.63 -5.61
N GLU A 90 11.30 -5.80 -5.60
CA GLU A 90 11.91 -7.11 -5.52
C GLU A 90 11.66 -7.78 -4.16
N TRP A 91 11.76 -7.03 -3.08
CA TRP A 91 11.42 -7.52 -1.75
C TRP A 91 9.97 -7.98 -1.65
N LEU A 92 9.03 -7.19 -2.15
CA LEU A 92 7.60 -7.54 -2.13
C LEU A 92 7.30 -8.79 -2.97
N ARG A 93 8.01 -9.00 -4.09
CA ARG A 93 7.93 -10.24 -4.86
C ARG A 93 8.34 -11.44 -4.03
N ARG A 94 9.46 -11.36 -3.31
CA ARG A 94 9.92 -12.43 -2.41
C ARG A 94 8.95 -12.67 -1.25
N VAL A 95 8.33 -11.60 -0.71
CA VAL A 95 7.28 -11.71 0.31
C VAL A 95 6.09 -12.49 -0.23
N ALA A 96 5.57 -12.13 -1.40
CA ALA A 96 4.45 -12.83 -2.02
C ALA A 96 4.77 -14.30 -2.28
N GLU A 97 5.95 -14.61 -2.83
CA GLU A 97 6.44 -15.97 -3.05
C GLU A 97 6.52 -16.78 -1.74
N ALA A 98 7.04 -16.17 -0.66
CA ALA A 98 7.12 -16.80 0.66
C ALA A 98 5.74 -17.09 1.29
N GLU A 99 4.73 -16.28 0.94
CA GLU A 99 3.33 -16.49 1.32
C GLU A 99 2.61 -17.46 0.34
N GLY A 100 3.30 -17.94 -0.70
CA GLY A 100 2.79 -18.91 -1.68
C GLY A 100 1.95 -18.29 -2.79
N TYR A 101 2.22 -17.03 -3.13
CA TYR A 101 1.56 -16.26 -4.20
C TYR A 101 2.56 -15.74 -5.23
N GLU A 102 2.09 -15.50 -6.44
CA GLU A 102 2.80 -14.73 -7.45
C GLU A 102 2.39 -13.25 -7.32
N LEU A 103 3.34 -12.32 -7.36
CA LEU A 103 3.05 -10.89 -7.34
C LEU A 103 2.62 -10.44 -8.73
N GLY A 104 1.37 -10.05 -8.89
CA GLY A 104 0.82 -9.46 -10.11
C GLY A 104 0.96 -7.95 -10.14
N GLU A 105 -0.05 -7.26 -10.65
CA GLU A 105 -0.05 -5.80 -10.68
C GLU A 105 -0.49 -5.23 -9.33
N VAL A 106 0.42 -4.55 -8.64
CA VAL A 106 0.17 -3.88 -7.36
C VAL A 106 0.54 -2.41 -7.48
N SER A 107 -0.42 -1.52 -7.19
CA SER A 107 -0.20 -0.08 -7.17
C SER A 107 -0.15 0.42 -5.73
N TYR A 108 0.89 1.18 -5.40
CA TYR A 108 0.97 1.97 -4.17
C TYR A 108 0.65 3.41 -4.48
N ILE A 109 -0.36 3.98 -3.81
CA ILE A 109 -0.78 5.37 -3.96
C ILE A 109 -0.56 6.07 -2.62
N PHE A 110 0.42 6.98 -2.57
CA PHE A 110 0.69 7.78 -1.40
C PHE A 110 -0.18 9.03 -1.42
N CYS A 111 -0.85 9.33 -0.31
CA CYS A 111 -1.80 10.43 -0.21
C CYS A 111 -1.73 11.10 1.17
N SER A 112 -2.50 12.17 1.35
CA SER A 112 -2.71 12.84 2.63
C SER A 112 -3.70 12.07 3.52
N ALA A 113 -3.68 12.39 4.81
CA ALA A 113 -4.65 11.88 5.78
C ALA A 113 -6.10 12.22 5.40
N GLN A 114 -6.32 13.43 4.86
CA GLN A 114 -7.65 13.88 4.45
C GLN A 114 -8.17 13.05 3.27
N ARG A 115 -7.31 12.80 2.29
CA ARG A 115 -7.67 12.00 1.11
C ARG A 115 -8.02 10.56 1.50
N LEU A 116 -7.24 9.95 2.38
CA LEU A 116 -7.51 8.59 2.82
C LEU A 116 -8.78 8.50 3.67
N LEU A 117 -9.07 9.52 4.50
CA LEU A 117 -10.33 9.62 5.25
C LEU A 117 -11.54 9.70 4.33
N GLU A 118 -11.48 10.50 3.25
CA GLU A 118 -12.55 10.57 2.24
C GLU A 118 -12.81 9.20 1.61
N MET A 119 -11.77 8.48 1.25
CA MET A 119 -11.88 7.11 0.72
C MET A 119 -12.47 6.15 1.75
N ASN A 120 -12.05 6.24 3.02
CA ASN A 120 -12.56 5.42 4.09
C ASN A 120 -14.07 5.62 4.29
N ARG A 121 -14.53 6.89 4.24
CA ARG A 121 -15.97 7.24 4.27
C ARG A 121 -16.70 6.70 3.05
N GLN A 122 -16.17 6.94 1.85
CA GLN A 122 -16.85 6.62 0.59
C GLN A 122 -16.97 5.11 0.35
N TYR A 123 -15.90 4.35 0.61
CA TYR A 123 -15.84 2.94 0.24
C TYR A 123 -16.14 1.98 1.39
N LEU A 124 -15.95 2.42 2.64
CA LEU A 124 -16.09 1.56 3.82
C LEU A 124 -17.20 2.01 4.77
N GLY A 125 -17.71 3.25 4.61
CA GLY A 125 -18.64 3.84 5.56
C GLY A 125 -18.01 4.13 6.93
N HIS A 126 -16.68 4.24 7.00
CA HIS A 126 -15.93 4.49 8.21
C HIS A 126 -15.48 5.94 8.29
N ASP A 127 -15.75 6.61 9.42
CA ASP A 127 -15.40 8.02 9.64
C ASP A 127 -14.27 8.16 10.69
N TYR A 128 -13.12 7.57 10.37
CA TYR A 128 -11.90 7.69 11.17
C TYR A 128 -10.66 7.57 10.29
N PHE A 129 -9.55 8.16 10.76
CA PHE A 129 -8.26 8.10 10.09
C PHE A 129 -7.65 6.70 10.19
N THR A 130 -7.00 6.26 9.12
CA THR A 130 -6.21 5.04 9.03
C THR A 130 -4.91 5.33 8.29
N ASP A 131 -3.91 4.50 8.43
CA ASP A 131 -2.63 4.62 7.73
C ASP A 131 -2.66 3.98 6.34
N VAL A 132 -3.56 3.00 6.11
CA VAL A 132 -3.62 2.26 4.84
C VAL A 132 -5.03 1.76 4.53
N ILE A 133 -5.36 1.74 3.24
CA ILE A 133 -6.53 1.05 2.68
C ILE A 133 -6.06 0.17 1.52
N THR A 134 -6.44 -1.11 1.51
CA THR A 134 -6.08 -2.06 0.46
C THR A 134 -7.32 -2.52 -0.30
N PHE A 135 -7.32 -2.33 -1.62
CA PHE A 135 -8.32 -2.87 -2.55
C PHE A 135 -7.73 -4.11 -3.22
N ASP A 136 -8.40 -5.23 -3.04
CA ASP A 136 -7.91 -6.54 -3.43
C ASP A 136 -8.60 -7.04 -4.70
N TYR A 137 -7.83 -7.25 -5.76
CA TYR A 137 -8.27 -7.77 -7.07
C TYR A 137 -7.67 -9.15 -7.38
N SER A 138 -7.14 -9.82 -6.35
CA SER A 138 -6.36 -11.06 -6.48
C SER A 138 -7.19 -12.24 -6.97
N ASP A 139 -6.61 -13.05 -7.85
CA ASP A 139 -7.12 -14.39 -8.17
C ASP A 139 -6.47 -15.43 -7.26
N ARG A 140 -7.16 -15.75 -6.16
CA ARG A 140 -6.68 -16.74 -5.19
C ARG A 140 -7.10 -18.17 -5.49
N LYS A 141 -8.06 -18.36 -6.37
CA LYS A 141 -8.61 -19.70 -6.68
C LYS A 141 -7.91 -20.37 -7.85
N GLY A 142 -7.42 -19.56 -8.81
CA GLY A 142 -6.73 -20.03 -10.00
C GLY A 142 -5.21 -19.96 -9.88
N ALA A 143 -4.62 -18.95 -10.51
CA ALA A 143 -3.16 -18.79 -10.61
C ALA A 143 -2.45 -18.36 -9.32
N ARG A 144 -3.19 -18.10 -8.23
CA ARG A 144 -2.67 -17.56 -6.96
C ARG A 144 -1.85 -16.28 -7.15
N VAL A 145 -2.31 -15.41 -8.04
CA VAL A 145 -1.70 -14.11 -8.33
C VAL A 145 -2.37 -13.05 -7.47
N ILE A 146 -1.58 -12.29 -6.70
CA ILE A 146 -2.07 -11.16 -5.94
C ILE A 146 -1.98 -9.88 -6.78
N SER A 147 -3.06 -9.10 -6.77
CA SER A 147 -3.14 -7.81 -7.46
C SER A 147 -4.02 -6.86 -6.65
N GLY A 148 -3.74 -5.58 -6.70
CA GLY A 148 -4.55 -4.61 -5.98
C GLY A 148 -3.94 -3.22 -5.89
N ASP A 149 -4.73 -2.30 -5.33
CA ASP A 149 -4.33 -0.93 -5.04
C ASP A 149 -4.22 -0.72 -3.53
N ILE A 150 -3.10 -0.13 -3.10
CA ILE A 150 -2.77 0.11 -1.71
C ILE A 150 -2.56 1.61 -1.53
N PHE A 151 -3.52 2.27 -0.86
CA PHE A 151 -3.45 3.68 -0.54
C PHE A 151 -2.83 3.86 0.84
N ILE A 152 -1.82 4.73 0.95
CA ILE A 152 -1.06 4.95 2.18
C ILE A 152 -1.07 6.43 2.53
N ASP A 153 -1.53 6.75 3.74
CA ASP A 153 -1.44 8.09 4.32
C ASP A 153 -0.03 8.31 4.90
N VAL A 154 0.72 9.18 4.25
CA VAL A 154 2.10 9.46 4.62
C VAL A 154 2.24 10.23 5.94
N GLU A 155 1.21 11.00 6.31
CA GLU A 155 1.22 11.79 7.55
C GLU A 155 0.98 10.88 8.76
N THR A 156 -0.04 10.01 8.68
CA THR A 156 -0.31 9.02 9.74
C THR A 156 0.84 8.04 9.92
N VAL A 157 1.50 7.60 8.83
CA VAL A 157 2.71 6.77 8.93
C VAL A 157 3.84 7.50 9.67
N ALA A 158 4.07 8.79 9.38
CA ALA A 158 5.07 9.57 10.08
C ALA A 158 4.72 9.79 11.57
N ASP A 159 3.44 9.99 11.89
CA ASP A 159 2.95 10.11 13.26
C ASP A 159 3.12 8.79 14.03
N ASN A 160 2.79 7.65 13.42
CA ASN A 160 3.00 6.32 13.98
C ASN A 160 4.49 6.07 14.27
N ALA A 161 5.37 6.42 13.33
CA ALA A 161 6.81 6.28 13.51
C ALA A 161 7.31 7.05 14.73
N ARG A 162 6.84 8.30 14.92
CA ARG A 162 7.17 9.12 16.11
C ARG A 162 6.64 8.51 17.39
N GLN A 163 5.41 8.02 17.38
CA GLN A 163 4.77 7.40 18.54
C GLN A 163 5.47 6.12 18.98
N TYR A 164 5.93 5.31 18.04
CA TYR A 164 6.60 4.03 18.34
C TYR A 164 8.14 4.15 18.44
N GLY A 165 8.69 5.36 18.27
CA GLY A 165 10.13 5.58 18.32
C GLY A 165 10.91 4.87 17.20
N SER A 166 10.26 4.60 16.05
CA SER A 166 10.87 3.95 14.90
C SER A 166 11.27 4.97 13.82
N PRO A 167 12.29 4.68 12.99
CA PRO A 167 12.56 5.51 11.82
C PRO A 167 11.36 5.54 10.86
N THR A 168 11.00 6.73 10.36
CA THR A 168 9.83 6.90 9.47
C THR A 168 9.88 5.98 8.24
N LEU A 169 11.08 5.77 7.67
CA LEU A 169 11.24 4.88 6.53
C LEU A 169 11.01 3.40 6.88
N GLN A 170 11.36 2.99 8.08
CA GLN A 170 11.10 1.63 8.56
C GLN A 170 9.60 1.43 8.78
N GLU A 171 8.92 2.41 9.38
CA GLU A 171 7.45 2.37 9.53
C GLU A 171 6.74 2.39 8.17
N MET A 172 7.21 3.18 7.21
CA MET A 172 6.69 3.16 5.84
C MET A 172 6.85 1.77 5.20
N ARG A 173 7.99 1.10 5.37
CA ARG A 173 8.19 -0.27 4.89
C ARG A 173 7.24 -1.26 5.58
N ARG A 174 6.98 -1.09 6.88
CA ARG A 174 6.00 -1.88 7.62
C ARG A 174 4.62 -1.77 7.00
N VAL A 175 4.15 -0.55 6.70
CA VAL A 175 2.84 -0.32 6.08
C VAL A 175 2.80 -0.85 4.64
N VAL A 176 3.89 -0.70 3.89
CA VAL A 176 4.03 -1.24 2.53
C VAL A 176 3.87 -2.77 2.51
N VAL A 177 4.58 -3.49 3.38
CA VAL A 177 4.45 -4.96 3.44
C VAL A 177 3.11 -5.40 4.03
N HIS A 178 2.54 -4.65 4.98
CA HIS A 178 1.23 -4.90 5.55
C HIS A 178 0.15 -4.97 4.47
N GLY A 179 0.13 -4.01 3.52
CA GLY A 179 -0.80 -4.03 2.40
C GLY A 179 -0.67 -5.28 1.52
N VAL A 180 0.56 -5.71 1.19
CA VAL A 180 0.77 -6.95 0.44
C VAL A 180 0.34 -8.19 1.23
N LEU A 181 0.57 -8.23 2.53
CA LEU A 181 0.10 -9.33 3.37
C LEU A 181 -1.43 -9.46 3.36
N HIS A 182 -2.15 -8.32 3.28
CA HIS A 182 -3.59 -8.34 3.05
C HIS A 182 -3.96 -8.93 1.70
N LEU A 183 -3.28 -8.56 0.62
CA LEU A 183 -3.48 -9.19 -0.69
C LEU A 183 -3.20 -10.70 -0.64
N CYS A 184 -2.25 -11.16 0.18
CA CYS A 184 -2.01 -12.58 0.44
C CYS A 184 -3.08 -13.24 1.34
N GLY A 185 -4.10 -12.49 1.78
CA GLY A 185 -5.21 -13.01 2.59
C GLY A 185 -4.99 -12.98 4.10
N GLN A 186 -3.91 -12.34 4.59
CA GLN A 186 -3.71 -12.17 6.02
C GLN A 186 -4.71 -11.14 6.57
N GLY A 187 -5.57 -11.57 7.48
CA GLY A 187 -6.48 -10.67 8.21
C GLY A 187 -5.84 -10.07 9.46
N ASP A 188 -6.48 -9.03 10.00
CA ASP A 188 -6.06 -8.30 11.21
C ASP A 188 -7.24 -7.86 12.09
N LYS A 189 -8.39 -8.55 11.97
CA LYS A 189 -9.62 -8.15 12.68
C LYS A 189 -9.79 -8.76 14.07
N THR A 190 -9.03 -9.79 14.39
CA THR A 190 -9.08 -10.47 15.69
C THR A 190 -7.73 -10.40 16.39
N PRO A 191 -7.65 -10.49 17.73
CA PRO A 191 -6.37 -10.47 18.44
C PRO A 191 -5.37 -11.50 17.90
N ARG A 192 -5.85 -12.68 17.51
CA ARG A 192 -5.02 -13.73 16.90
C ARG A 192 -4.45 -13.31 15.54
N THR A 193 -5.29 -12.79 14.65
CA THR A 193 -4.89 -12.39 13.30
C THR A 193 -4.02 -11.13 13.33
N ILE A 194 -4.28 -10.18 14.24
CA ILE A 194 -3.42 -9.02 14.51
C ILE A 194 -2.01 -9.50 14.90
N ALA A 195 -1.91 -10.38 15.90
CA ALA A 195 -0.63 -10.92 16.33
C ALA A 195 0.10 -11.70 15.23
N GLN A 196 -0.62 -12.37 14.32
CA GLN A 196 -0.04 -13.03 13.15
C GLN A 196 0.49 -12.01 12.15
N MET A 197 -0.27 -10.94 11.87
CA MET A 197 0.13 -9.85 10.99
C MET A 197 1.43 -9.21 11.48
N HIS A 198 1.50 -8.80 12.74
CA HIS A 198 2.72 -8.21 13.33
C HIS A 198 3.94 -9.14 13.22
N ARG A 199 3.79 -10.43 13.53
CA ARG A 199 4.91 -11.39 13.37
C ARG A 199 5.39 -11.49 11.93
N LYS A 200 4.48 -11.44 10.95
CA LYS A 200 4.85 -11.46 9.53
C LYS A 200 5.53 -10.16 9.11
N GLU A 201 4.99 -9.02 9.51
CA GLU A 201 5.63 -7.71 9.29
C GLU A 201 7.06 -7.70 9.80
N ASP A 202 7.27 -8.09 11.08
CA ASP A 202 8.60 -8.11 11.70
C ASP A 202 9.55 -9.10 11.00
N LYS A 203 9.05 -10.28 10.59
CA LYS A 203 9.82 -11.25 9.80
C LYS A 203 10.30 -10.63 8.49
N TYR A 204 9.41 -9.96 7.76
CA TYR A 204 9.75 -9.43 6.45
C TYR A 204 10.54 -8.12 6.50
N LEU A 205 10.44 -7.34 7.57
CA LEU A 205 11.33 -6.20 7.82
C LEU A 205 12.77 -6.67 8.07
N LYS A 206 13.00 -7.72 8.85
CA LYS A 206 14.33 -8.33 9.00
C LYS A 206 14.88 -8.81 7.65
N PHE A 207 14.05 -9.42 6.84
CA PHE A 207 14.40 -9.88 5.50
C PHE A 207 14.79 -8.73 4.55
N TRP A 208 14.25 -7.52 4.79
CA TRP A 208 14.70 -6.31 4.10
C TRP A 208 16.09 -5.87 4.53
N GLU A 209 16.41 -5.96 5.82
CA GLU A 209 17.70 -5.52 6.38
C GLU A 209 18.88 -6.41 5.94
N GLU A 210 18.61 -7.64 5.51
CA GLU A 210 19.60 -8.62 5.06
C GLU A 210 19.93 -8.50 3.55
N GLN A 211 19.36 -7.55 2.82
CA GLN A 211 19.60 -7.32 1.38
C GLN A 211 20.68 -6.27 1.14
#